data_784146f015591c7f6744e46c262eb4b9
#
_entry.id   784146f015591c7f6744e46c262eb4b9
#
_cell.length_a   1.000
_cell.length_b   1.000
_cell.length_c   1.000
_cell.angle_alpha   90.00
_cell.angle_beta   90.00
_cell.angle_gamma   90.00
#
_symmetry.space_group_name_H-M   'P 1'
#
loop_
_entity.id
_entity.type
_entity.pdbx_description
1 polymer ?
#
loop_
_entity_poly.entity_id
_entity_poly.type
_entity_poly.pdbx_seq_one_letter_code
_entity_poly.pdbx_strand_id
1 'polypeptide(L)'
;MKVSGWVRTGAVALLVATNLLTAPGWAQALAKVTVNVFPGGFNWPSFVGQQKGFFERNGITVTLQPTPNSMAQMTGLAEGKFDIAITAFDNIVAYVEGQGEAPIGAQPEFFAFMGSDSGFLSLVVAPDVKKFADLKGKTLSVDARTTGYAFVLFDVLKRNGLAEDDYKIEKVGGTAQRWDALRDRKQAGTLLSAPFNILASEQHFNRLAQATKMIGPYQGNVAATRRSWARENRTKVIAFIRSYAQAIDWLYDKANHDEAITILLNNVQMSPGIAERTYDELLDPKDGFFRKARVSTEGLRTVLALRSRYADAKKKLFDPLKYYDPSYYDAAVR
;
A
#
# COMPACT_ATOMS: atom_id res chain seq x y z
N MET A 1 -38.36 99.60 1.68
CA MET A 1 -39.02 98.34 1.39
C MET A 1 -37.94 97.23 1.38
N LYS A 2 -37.99 96.27 2.38
CA LYS A 2 -37.01 95.19 2.58
C LYS A 2 -37.46 93.99 1.78
N VAL A 3 -36.57 93.39 1.02
CA VAL A 3 -36.76 92.04 0.44
C VAL A 3 -35.64 91.22 0.92
N SER A 4 -35.99 90.18 1.69
CA SER A 4 -35.14 89.16 2.27
C SER A 4 -34.88 88.04 1.26
N GLY A 5 -33.59 87.73 0.98
CA GLY A 5 -33.17 86.64 0.14
C GLY A 5 -32.83 85.42 1.03
N TRP A 6 -33.41 84.25 0.75
CA TRP A 6 -33.13 83.02 1.38
C TRP A 6 -32.01 82.27 0.60
N VAL A 7 -30.91 82.03 1.30
CA VAL A 7 -29.81 81.14 0.80
C VAL A 7 -30.15 79.73 1.16
N ARG A 8 -30.32 78.82 0.16
CA ARG A 8 -30.43 77.36 0.33
C ARG A 8 -29.06 76.78 0.15
N THR A 9 -28.53 76.27 1.27
CA THR A 9 -27.31 75.43 1.29
C THR A 9 -27.69 74.01 0.90
N GLY A 10 -27.24 73.57 -0.28
CA GLY A 10 -27.34 72.16 -0.71
C GLY A 10 -26.17 71.36 -0.17
N ALA A 11 -26.44 70.36 0.67
CA ALA A 11 -25.45 69.41 1.10
C ALA A 11 -25.27 68.32 0.00
N VAL A 12 -24.07 68.24 -0.59
CA VAL A 12 -23.67 67.19 -1.51
C VAL A 12 -23.16 66.01 -0.66
N ALA A 13 -23.92 64.94 -0.57
CA ALA A 13 -23.48 63.69 0.03
C ALA A 13 -22.57 62.90 -0.95
N LEU A 14 -21.29 62.83 -0.65
CA LEU A 14 -20.33 62.05 -1.40
C LEU A 14 -20.51 60.57 -0.97
N LEU A 15 -21.14 59.74 -1.81
CA LEU A 15 -21.18 58.29 -1.68
C LEU A 15 -19.81 57.70 -2.09
N VAL A 16 -18.96 57.39 -1.12
CA VAL A 16 -17.75 56.61 -1.35
C VAL A 16 -18.15 55.15 -1.53
N ALA A 17 -18.23 54.70 -2.77
CA ALA A 17 -18.38 53.27 -3.09
C ALA A 17 -17.04 52.58 -2.84
N THR A 18 -16.89 51.88 -1.69
CA THR A 18 -15.79 50.98 -1.44
C THR A 18 -15.96 49.72 -2.30
N ASN A 19 -15.29 49.69 -3.44
CA ASN A 19 -15.10 48.48 -4.21
C ASN A 19 -14.19 47.54 -3.39
N LEU A 20 -14.76 46.55 -2.69
CA LEU A 20 -14.05 45.37 -2.17
C LEU A 20 -13.60 44.59 -3.40
N LEU A 21 -12.39 44.85 -3.88
CA LEU A 21 -11.66 43.96 -4.78
C LEU A 21 -11.42 42.64 -4.04
N THR A 22 -12.32 41.67 -4.25
CA THR A 22 -12.04 40.28 -3.95
C THR A 22 -10.86 39.86 -4.85
N ALA A 23 -9.66 39.87 -4.30
CA ALA A 23 -8.50 39.29 -4.98
C ALA A 23 -8.86 37.87 -5.44
N PRO A 24 -8.65 37.47 -6.70
CA PRO A 24 -8.86 36.14 -7.12
C PRO A 24 -7.94 35.25 -6.25
N GLY A 25 -8.54 34.42 -5.41
CA GLY A 25 -7.80 33.42 -4.65
C GLY A 25 -7.03 32.60 -5.68
N TRP A 26 -5.73 32.74 -5.72
CA TRP A 26 -4.87 31.93 -6.55
C TRP A 26 -5.09 30.49 -6.06
N ALA A 27 -5.81 29.68 -6.84
CA ALA A 27 -5.93 28.26 -6.58
C ALA A 27 -4.50 27.71 -6.54
N GLN A 28 -4.01 27.38 -5.35
CA GLN A 28 -2.66 26.86 -5.19
C GLN A 28 -2.56 25.58 -6.03
N ALA A 29 -1.63 25.56 -6.98
CA ALA A 29 -1.43 24.40 -7.84
C ALA A 29 -1.15 23.17 -6.99
N LEU A 30 -1.92 22.09 -7.23
CA LEU A 30 -1.77 20.84 -6.48
C LEU A 30 -0.37 20.27 -6.67
N ALA A 31 0.25 19.88 -5.58
CA ALA A 31 1.59 19.30 -5.61
C ALA A 31 1.53 17.86 -6.14
N LYS A 32 2.32 17.55 -7.17
CA LYS A 32 2.35 16.21 -7.78
C LYS A 32 3.10 15.23 -6.89
N VAL A 33 2.57 14.01 -6.78
CA VAL A 33 3.19 12.86 -6.10
C VAL A 33 3.04 11.63 -6.99
N THR A 34 4.14 10.97 -7.27
CA THR A 34 4.18 9.73 -8.03
C THR A 34 4.34 8.55 -7.09
N VAL A 35 3.43 7.59 -7.16
CA VAL A 35 3.39 6.43 -6.26
C VAL A 35 3.54 5.14 -7.07
N ASN A 36 4.58 4.39 -6.79
CA ASN A 36 4.80 3.10 -7.44
C ASN A 36 4.14 1.97 -6.63
N VAL A 37 3.39 1.10 -7.31
CA VAL A 37 2.53 0.08 -6.71
C VAL A 37 2.61 -1.25 -7.47
N PHE A 38 2.44 -2.36 -6.77
CA PHE A 38 2.12 -3.62 -7.43
C PHE A 38 0.65 -3.61 -7.87
N PRO A 39 0.30 -4.17 -9.04
CA PRO A 39 -1.10 -4.34 -9.43
C PRO A 39 -1.84 -5.27 -8.46
N GLY A 40 -3.02 -4.85 -8.00
CA GLY A 40 -3.87 -5.66 -7.12
C GLY A 40 -4.95 -4.86 -6.38
N GLY A 41 -5.87 -5.56 -5.72
CA GLY A 41 -6.97 -4.98 -4.96
C GLY A 41 -6.51 -4.17 -3.73
N PHE A 42 -5.34 -4.46 -3.20
CA PHE A 42 -4.74 -3.72 -2.08
C PHE A 42 -4.41 -2.24 -2.39
N ASN A 43 -4.52 -1.80 -3.66
CA ASN A 43 -4.44 -0.39 -4.03
C ASN A 43 -5.77 0.36 -3.85
N TRP A 44 -6.82 -0.31 -3.42
CA TRP A 44 -8.17 0.25 -3.29
C TRP A 44 -8.23 1.58 -2.54
N PRO A 45 -7.54 1.79 -1.40
CA PRO A 45 -7.52 3.12 -0.76
C PRO A 45 -6.96 4.22 -1.66
N SER A 46 -5.99 3.90 -2.53
CA SER A 46 -5.46 4.87 -3.50
C SER A 46 -6.49 5.20 -4.58
N PHE A 47 -7.22 4.22 -5.10
CA PHE A 47 -8.29 4.43 -6.09
C PHE A 47 -9.42 5.29 -5.49
N VAL A 48 -9.84 4.98 -4.26
CA VAL A 48 -10.83 5.78 -3.53
C VAL A 48 -10.30 7.20 -3.30
N GLY A 49 -9.05 7.32 -2.87
CA GLY A 49 -8.41 8.62 -2.66
C GLY A 49 -8.44 9.52 -3.89
N GLN A 50 -8.19 8.96 -5.07
CA GLN A 50 -8.31 9.64 -6.37
C GLN A 50 -9.77 9.95 -6.72
N GLN A 51 -10.64 8.94 -6.72
CA GLN A 51 -12.04 9.10 -7.18
C GLN A 51 -12.86 10.01 -6.27
N LYS A 52 -12.64 9.95 -4.96
CA LYS A 52 -13.33 10.79 -3.97
C LYS A 52 -12.66 12.15 -3.78
N GLY A 53 -11.56 12.45 -4.48
CA GLY A 53 -10.84 13.72 -4.38
C GLY A 53 -10.18 13.93 -3.01
N PHE A 54 -9.83 12.86 -2.27
CA PHE A 54 -9.17 13.04 -0.97
C PHE A 54 -7.77 13.60 -1.11
N PHE A 55 -7.05 13.22 -2.16
CA PHE A 55 -5.71 13.75 -2.44
C PHE A 55 -5.77 15.25 -2.77
N GLU A 56 -6.68 15.64 -3.65
CA GLU A 56 -6.86 17.04 -4.08
C GLU A 56 -7.26 17.94 -2.91
N ARG A 57 -8.19 17.48 -2.06
CA ARG A 57 -8.58 18.24 -0.85
C ARG A 57 -7.44 18.42 0.16
N ASN A 58 -6.45 17.54 0.12
CA ASN A 58 -5.24 17.66 0.94
C ASN A 58 -4.07 18.33 0.19
N GLY A 59 -4.31 18.92 -0.99
CA GLY A 59 -3.34 19.75 -1.73
C GLY A 59 -2.36 18.98 -2.61
N ILE A 60 -2.61 17.72 -2.91
CA ILE A 60 -1.76 16.91 -3.80
C ILE A 60 -2.56 16.25 -4.92
N THR A 61 -1.87 15.90 -6.01
CA THR A 61 -2.37 14.95 -7.01
C THR A 61 -1.48 13.71 -6.98
N VAL A 62 -2.09 12.52 -7.08
CA VAL A 62 -1.38 11.24 -7.05
C VAL A 62 -1.48 10.55 -8.39
N THR A 63 -0.33 10.11 -8.92
CA THR A 63 -0.24 9.24 -10.10
C THR A 63 0.29 7.88 -9.66
N LEU A 64 -0.47 6.81 -9.92
CA LEU A 64 -0.05 5.44 -9.64
C LEU A 64 0.76 4.89 -10.83
N GLN A 65 1.92 4.30 -10.55
CA GLN A 65 2.78 3.65 -11.54
C GLN A 65 2.93 2.18 -11.16
N PRO A 66 2.55 1.23 -12.04
CA PRO A 66 2.70 -0.19 -11.73
C PRO A 66 4.15 -0.65 -11.80
N THR A 67 4.49 -1.63 -10.95
CA THR A 67 5.77 -2.33 -10.97
C THR A 67 5.58 -3.83 -11.21
N PRO A 68 6.48 -4.50 -11.96
CA PRO A 68 6.39 -5.94 -12.17
C PRO A 68 6.92 -6.77 -10.99
N ASN A 69 7.88 -6.25 -10.22
CA ASN A 69 8.55 -6.97 -9.14
C ASN A 69 9.21 -6.00 -8.13
N SER A 70 9.64 -6.54 -6.99
CA SER A 70 10.26 -5.76 -5.92
C SER A 70 11.63 -5.19 -6.32
N MET A 71 12.40 -5.88 -7.15
CA MET A 71 13.70 -5.38 -7.62
C MET A 71 13.55 -4.07 -8.42
N ALA A 72 12.64 -4.07 -9.41
CA ALA A 72 12.34 -2.88 -10.21
C ALA A 72 11.80 -1.74 -9.34
N GLN A 73 10.94 -2.05 -8.37
CA GLN A 73 10.39 -1.07 -7.45
C GLN A 73 11.49 -0.43 -6.58
N MET A 74 12.29 -1.23 -5.92
CA MET A 74 13.29 -0.69 -4.98
C MET A 74 14.43 0.03 -5.70
N THR A 75 14.83 -0.44 -6.88
CA THR A 75 15.78 0.28 -7.76
C THR A 75 15.21 1.65 -8.17
N GLY A 76 13.97 1.68 -8.65
CA GLY A 76 13.33 2.93 -9.05
C GLY A 76 13.16 3.92 -7.88
N LEU A 77 12.86 3.43 -6.66
CA LEU A 77 12.81 4.25 -5.46
C LEU A 77 14.19 4.85 -5.13
N ALA A 78 15.26 4.05 -5.22
CA ALA A 78 16.64 4.51 -4.99
C ALA A 78 17.05 5.60 -5.98
N GLU A 79 16.71 5.42 -7.24
CA GLU A 79 17.03 6.34 -8.34
C GLU A 79 16.11 7.58 -8.39
N GLY A 80 15.06 7.64 -7.57
CA GLY A 80 14.12 8.76 -7.56
C GLY A 80 13.17 8.82 -8.75
N LYS A 81 12.93 7.69 -9.42
CA LYS A 81 11.98 7.60 -10.55
C LYS A 81 10.53 7.86 -10.13
N PHE A 82 10.25 7.74 -8.86
CA PHE A 82 8.98 8.07 -8.21
C PHE A 82 9.21 8.47 -6.75
N ASP A 83 8.21 9.05 -6.15
CA ASP A 83 8.31 9.68 -4.83
C ASP A 83 8.08 8.68 -3.69
N ILE A 84 7.04 7.85 -3.82
CA ILE A 84 6.55 6.93 -2.81
C ILE A 84 6.43 5.53 -3.40
N ALA A 85 6.76 4.51 -2.63
CA ALA A 85 6.44 3.11 -2.93
C ALA A 85 5.40 2.59 -1.94
N ILE A 86 4.30 1.98 -2.44
CA ILE A 86 3.48 1.09 -1.61
C ILE A 86 4.06 -0.31 -1.80
N THR A 87 4.66 -0.85 -0.74
CA THR A 87 5.48 -2.05 -0.79
C THR A 87 5.39 -2.84 0.52
N ALA A 88 5.76 -4.12 0.50
CA ALA A 88 5.91 -4.89 1.74
C ALA A 88 6.95 -4.23 2.65
N PHE A 89 6.64 -4.09 3.95
CA PHE A 89 7.57 -3.50 4.93
C PHE A 89 8.93 -4.19 4.91
N ASP A 90 8.92 -5.50 4.69
CA ASP A 90 10.16 -6.27 4.61
C ASP A 90 11.11 -5.81 3.49
N ASN A 91 10.60 -5.28 2.36
CA ASN A 91 11.45 -4.74 1.31
C ASN A 91 12.28 -3.56 1.84
N ILE A 92 11.70 -2.70 2.67
CA ILE A 92 12.43 -1.60 3.29
C ILE A 92 13.55 -2.15 4.20
N VAL A 93 13.22 -3.13 5.04
CA VAL A 93 14.20 -3.79 5.92
C VAL A 93 15.31 -4.44 5.10
N ALA A 94 14.96 -5.19 4.06
CA ALA A 94 15.90 -5.89 3.19
C ALA A 94 16.98 -4.95 2.63
N TYR A 95 16.55 -3.87 2.03
CA TYR A 95 17.48 -2.95 1.35
C TYR A 95 18.28 -2.10 2.34
N VAL A 96 17.68 -1.65 3.44
CA VAL A 96 18.40 -0.94 4.52
C VAL A 96 19.46 -1.84 5.17
N GLU A 97 19.23 -3.15 5.24
CA GLU A 97 20.18 -4.12 5.77
C GLU A 97 21.20 -4.64 4.75
N GLY A 98 21.12 -4.23 3.48
CA GLY A 98 21.97 -4.75 2.41
C GLY A 98 21.67 -6.20 2.04
N GLN A 99 20.42 -6.64 2.27
CA GLN A 99 19.93 -8.00 2.01
C GLN A 99 18.92 -8.03 0.84
N GLY A 100 18.72 -6.92 0.15
CA GLY A 100 17.88 -6.84 -1.05
C GLY A 100 18.53 -7.52 -2.25
N GLU A 101 17.75 -7.93 -3.22
CA GLU A 101 18.25 -8.66 -4.39
C GLU A 101 18.85 -7.76 -5.47
N ALA A 102 18.33 -6.52 -5.61
CA ALA A 102 18.88 -5.55 -6.55
C ALA A 102 20.12 -4.86 -5.96
N PRO A 103 21.20 -4.70 -6.74
CA PRO A 103 22.39 -3.94 -6.32
C PRO A 103 22.10 -2.43 -6.44
N ILE A 104 21.54 -1.80 -5.41
CA ILE A 104 21.20 -0.37 -5.41
C ILE A 104 22.26 0.53 -4.75
N GLY A 105 23.51 0.11 -4.73
CA GLY A 105 24.63 0.91 -4.21
C GLY A 105 24.73 0.91 -2.68
N ALA A 106 25.32 1.98 -2.11
CA ALA A 106 25.46 2.14 -0.67
C ALA A 106 24.09 2.16 0.03
N GLN A 107 24.02 1.73 1.30
CA GLN A 107 22.80 1.55 2.09
C GLN A 107 21.77 2.66 1.85
N PRO A 108 20.60 2.35 1.25
CA PRO A 108 19.62 3.36 0.93
C PRO A 108 18.95 3.92 2.18
N GLU A 109 18.66 5.21 2.17
CA GLU A 109 17.94 5.90 3.25
C GLU A 109 16.42 5.63 3.18
N PHE A 110 15.99 4.38 2.98
CA PHE A 110 14.58 4.06 2.92
C PHE A 110 13.94 3.98 4.30
N PHE A 111 12.70 4.41 4.39
CA PHE A 111 11.89 4.21 5.59
C PHE A 111 10.40 4.21 5.23
N ALA A 112 9.61 3.51 6.04
CA ALA A 112 8.15 3.54 6.01
C ALA A 112 7.65 4.72 6.86
N PHE A 113 6.55 5.35 6.45
CA PHE A 113 5.95 6.47 7.17
C PHE A 113 4.47 6.26 7.51
N MET A 114 3.83 5.20 6.99
CA MET A 114 2.50 4.72 7.37
C MET A 114 2.35 3.24 7.06
N GLY A 115 1.38 2.60 7.71
CA GLY A 115 0.95 1.23 7.38
C GLY A 115 -0.10 1.23 6.27
N SER A 116 -0.52 0.03 5.88
CA SER A 116 -1.65 -0.21 4.99
C SER A 116 -2.46 -1.42 5.44
N ASP A 117 -1.85 -2.60 5.48
CA ASP A 117 -2.57 -3.87 5.62
C ASP A 117 -1.73 -4.99 6.26
N SER A 118 -2.37 -6.15 6.45
CA SER A 118 -1.76 -7.38 6.96
C SER A 118 -1.01 -8.20 5.90
N GLY A 119 -1.01 -7.79 4.63
CA GLY A 119 -0.48 -8.52 3.50
C GLY A 119 -1.49 -9.42 2.78
N PHE A 120 -2.63 -9.76 3.41
CA PHE A 120 -3.72 -10.58 2.83
C PHE A 120 -3.26 -11.94 2.27
N LEU A 121 -2.20 -12.53 2.79
CA LEU A 121 -1.50 -13.64 2.16
C LEU A 121 -2.22 -14.98 2.36
N SER A 122 -2.59 -15.61 1.26
CA SER A 122 -3.11 -16.99 1.20
C SER A 122 -2.17 -17.88 0.41
N LEU A 123 -1.80 -19.04 0.96
CA LEU A 123 -1.11 -20.08 0.19
C LEU A 123 -2.11 -20.77 -0.71
N VAL A 124 -2.00 -20.49 -1.99
CA VAL A 124 -2.83 -21.06 -3.05
C VAL A 124 -1.99 -22.06 -3.84
N VAL A 125 -2.58 -23.20 -4.13
CA VAL A 125 -1.91 -24.33 -4.76
C VAL A 125 -2.75 -24.92 -5.88
N ALA A 126 -2.09 -25.66 -6.76
CA ALA A 126 -2.71 -26.35 -7.88
C ALA A 126 -3.83 -27.30 -7.42
N PRO A 127 -4.86 -27.57 -8.26
CA PRO A 127 -6.01 -28.40 -7.89
C PRO A 127 -5.68 -29.83 -7.46
N ASP A 128 -4.56 -30.40 -7.91
CA ASP A 128 -4.07 -31.73 -7.49
C ASP A 128 -3.39 -31.75 -6.13
N VAL A 129 -3.01 -30.60 -5.57
CA VAL A 129 -2.42 -30.46 -4.24
C VAL A 129 -3.53 -30.25 -3.22
N LYS A 130 -3.73 -31.18 -2.30
CA LYS A 130 -4.81 -31.14 -1.29
C LYS A 130 -4.32 -30.90 0.14
N LYS A 131 -3.06 -31.19 0.41
CA LYS A 131 -2.40 -31.05 1.74
C LYS A 131 -0.95 -30.64 1.57
N PHE A 132 -0.33 -30.17 2.62
CA PHE A 132 1.08 -29.72 2.58
C PHE A 132 2.03 -30.81 2.11
N ALA A 133 1.82 -32.06 2.52
CA ALA A 133 2.67 -33.17 2.09
C ALA A 133 2.72 -33.37 0.57
N ASP A 134 1.68 -32.97 -0.16
CA ASP A 134 1.63 -33.10 -1.63
C ASP A 134 2.56 -32.09 -2.32
N LEU A 135 3.11 -31.12 -1.58
CA LEU A 135 4.09 -30.14 -2.07
C LEU A 135 5.52 -30.70 -2.14
N LYS A 136 5.79 -31.90 -1.60
CA LYS A 136 7.12 -32.53 -1.69
C LYS A 136 7.53 -32.75 -3.14
N GLY A 137 8.74 -32.28 -3.47
CA GLY A 137 9.29 -32.30 -4.84
C GLY A 137 8.70 -31.29 -5.82
N LYS A 138 7.69 -30.53 -5.42
CA LYS A 138 7.03 -29.53 -6.27
C LYS A 138 7.80 -28.21 -6.28
N THR A 139 7.55 -27.41 -7.33
CA THR A 139 8.07 -26.04 -7.45
C THR A 139 7.01 -25.05 -6.98
N LEU A 140 7.39 -24.12 -6.12
CA LEU A 140 6.59 -22.99 -5.66
C LEU A 140 7.19 -21.69 -6.18
N SER A 141 6.38 -20.63 -6.33
CA SER A 141 6.87 -19.34 -6.82
C SER A 141 6.84 -18.25 -5.77
N VAL A 142 7.83 -17.35 -5.90
CA VAL A 142 7.98 -16.14 -5.10
C VAL A 142 8.34 -14.95 -6.01
N ASP A 143 8.26 -13.71 -5.49
CA ASP A 143 8.79 -12.55 -6.21
C ASP A 143 10.33 -12.64 -6.31
N ALA A 144 10.98 -12.79 -5.15
CA ALA A 144 12.40 -13.09 -5.02
C ALA A 144 12.63 -13.87 -3.74
N ARG A 145 13.70 -14.68 -3.65
CA ARG A 145 13.96 -15.51 -2.45
C ARG A 145 14.21 -14.68 -1.19
N THR A 146 14.68 -13.46 -1.36
CA THR A 146 15.05 -12.54 -0.28
C THR A 146 13.90 -11.64 0.18
N THR A 147 12.68 -11.80 -0.35
CA THR A 147 11.52 -10.99 0.04
C THR A 147 10.82 -11.54 1.28
N GLY A 148 10.19 -10.67 2.06
CA GLY A 148 9.46 -11.08 3.25
C GLY A 148 8.32 -12.04 2.97
N TYR A 149 7.67 -11.94 1.84
CA TYR A 149 6.61 -12.89 1.47
C TYR A 149 7.19 -14.28 1.13
N ALA A 150 8.42 -14.38 0.62
CA ALA A 150 9.11 -15.65 0.53
C ALA A 150 9.37 -16.24 1.93
N PHE A 151 9.81 -15.41 2.88
CA PHE A 151 10.04 -15.85 4.26
C PHE A 151 8.74 -16.28 4.97
N VAL A 152 7.62 -15.60 4.70
CA VAL A 152 6.29 -16.05 5.15
C VAL A 152 5.97 -17.44 4.57
N LEU A 153 6.20 -17.65 3.27
CA LEU A 153 5.99 -18.95 2.64
C LEU A 153 6.85 -20.03 3.30
N PHE A 154 8.14 -19.77 3.50
CA PHE A 154 9.06 -20.72 4.14
C PHE A 154 8.63 -21.07 5.57
N ASP A 155 8.20 -20.09 6.36
CA ASP A 155 7.74 -20.30 7.73
C ASP A 155 6.44 -21.13 7.77
N VAL A 156 5.49 -20.84 6.86
CA VAL A 156 4.25 -21.61 6.71
C VAL A 156 4.55 -23.08 6.34
N LEU A 157 5.42 -23.31 5.36
CA LEU A 157 5.80 -24.65 4.93
C LEU A 157 6.50 -25.42 6.05
N LYS A 158 7.46 -24.80 6.73
CA LYS A 158 8.20 -25.39 7.85
C LYS A 158 7.28 -25.78 9.01
N ARG A 159 6.33 -24.92 9.38
CA ARG A 159 5.32 -25.23 10.43
C ARG A 159 4.44 -26.42 10.07
N ASN A 160 4.33 -26.74 8.79
CA ASN A 160 3.53 -27.87 8.29
C ASN A 160 4.40 -29.09 7.88
N GLY A 161 5.62 -29.17 8.42
CA GLY A 161 6.48 -30.34 8.28
C GLY A 161 7.25 -30.45 6.96
N LEU A 162 7.38 -29.36 6.20
CA LEU A 162 8.19 -29.31 4.99
C LEU A 162 9.53 -28.64 5.29
N ALA A 163 10.63 -29.36 5.09
CA ALA A 163 11.98 -28.82 5.12
C ALA A 163 12.28 -28.03 3.83
N GLU A 164 13.34 -27.22 3.83
CA GLU A 164 13.69 -26.37 2.69
C GLU A 164 14.04 -27.18 1.44
N ASP A 165 14.59 -28.38 1.61
CA ASP A 165 14.95 -29.29 0.52
C ASP A 165 13.75 -30.14 0.01
N ASP A 166 12.60 -30.09 0.69
CA ASP A 166 11.40 -30.84 0.28
C ASP A 166 10.70 -30.19 -0.95
N TYR A 167 11.06 -28.97 -1.36
CA TYR A 167 10.43 -28.25 -2.47
C TYR A 167 11.43 -27.35 -3.20
N LYS A 168 11.05 -26.90 -4.40
CA LYS A 168 11.85 -25.96 -5.20
C LYS A 168 11.20 -24.57 -5.17
N ILE A 169 12.02 -23.53 -5.24
CA ILE A 169 11.57 -22.13 -5.32
C ILE A 169 12.01 -21.50 -6.63
N GLU A 170 11.06 -20.92 -7.34
CA GLU A 170 11.27 -20.19 -8.59
C GLU A 170 10.90 -18.70 -8.42
N LYS A 171 11.73 -17.82 -8.98
CA LYS A 171 11.46 -16.37 -9.02
C LYS A 171 10.57 -16.06 -10.22
N VAL A 172 9.40 -15.49 -9.97
CA VAL A 172 8.40 -15.20 -10.99
C VAL A 172 8.05 -13.71 -11.05
N GLY A 173 8.13 -13.01 -9.92
CA GLY A 173 7.75 -11.59 -9.83
C GLY A 173 6.57 -11.32 -8.91
N GLY A 174 5.87 -10.21 -9.15
CA GLY A 174 4.76 -9.75 -8.32
C GLY A 174 3.57 -10.71 -8.27
N THR A 175 2.57 -10.39 -7.46
CA THR A 175 1.42 -11.29 -7.22
C THR A 175 0.65 -11.61 -8.50
N ALA A 176 0.49 -10.65 -9.41
CA ALA A 176 -0.18 -10.86 -10.70
C ALA A 176 0.57 -11.89 -11.56
N GLN A 177 1.90 -11.72 -11.72
CA GLN A 177 2.73 -12.64 -12.49
C GLN A 177 2.73 -14.06 -11.88
N ARG A 178 2.76 -14.16 -10.54
CA ARG A 178 2.68 -15.46 -9.85
C ARG A 178 1.33 -16.13 -10.03
N TRP A 179 0.24 -15.36 -10.04
CA TRP A 179 -1.08 -15.90 -10.38
C TRP A 179 -1.13 -16.43 -11.81
N ASP A 180 -0.65 -15.68 -12.81
CA ASP A 180 -0.60 -16.12 -14.19
C ASP A 180 0.21 -17.42 -14.36
N ALA A 181 1.38 -17.50 -13.74
CA ALA A 181 2.22 -18.68 -13.77
C ALA A 181 1.59 -19.90 -13.06
N LEU A 182 0.90 -19.69 -11.94
CA LEU A 182 0.17 -20.76 -11.24
C LEU A 182 -1.03 -21.23 -12.06
N ARG A 183 -1.81 -20.32 -12.65
CA ARG A 183 -2.93 -20.62 -13.54
C ARG A 183 -2.48 -21.43 -14.74
N ASP A 184 -1.34 -21.08 -15.32
CA ASP A 184 -0.71 -21.78 -16.45
C ASP A 184 -0.03 -23.09 -16.03
N ARG A 185 -0.14 -23.50 -14.74
CA ARG A 185 0.42 -24.75 -14.17
C ARG A 185 1.94 -24.85 -14.25
N LYS A 186 2.64 -23.70 -14.31
CA LYS A 186 4.11 -23.64 -14.33
C LYS A 186 4.69 -23.96 -12.96
N GLN A 187 3.98 -23.63 -11.86
CA GLN A 187 4.33 -23.96 -10.48
C GLN A 187 3.13 -24.60 -9.77
N ALA A 188 3.40 -25.29 -8.68
CA ALA A 188 2.38 -25.97 -7.89
C ALA A 188 1.72 -25.10 -6.82
N GLY A 189 2.28 -23.92 -6.50
CA GLY A 189 1.70 -23.04 -5.50
C GLY A 189 2.48 -21.75 -5.29
N THR A 190 1.83 -20.79 -4.65
CA THR A 190 2.40 -19.49 -4.29
C THR A 190 1.54 -18.77 -3.24
N LEU A 191 2.06 -17.71 -2.64
CA LEU A 191 1.24 -16.77 -1.84
C LEU A 191 0.55 -15.77 -2.76
N LEU A 192 -0.77 -15.69 -2.65
CA LEU A 192 -1.61 -14.71 -3.35
C LEU A 192 -2.39 -13.85 -2.36
N SER A 193 -2.77 -12.66 -2.78
CA SER A 193 -3.70 -11.76 -2.11
C SER A 193 -4.90 -11.45 -3.01
N ALA A 194 -5.97 -10.88 -2.46
CA ALA A 194 -7.15 -10.51 -3.23
C ALA A 194 -6.86 -9.47 -4.34
N PRO A 195 -7.45 -9.63 -5.53
CA PRO A 195 -8.47 -10.64 -5.88
C PRO A 195 -7.90 -11.97 -6.37
N PHE A 196 -6.57 -12.15 -6.50
CA PHE A 196 -5.97 -13.29 -7.18
C PHE A 196 -6.22 -14.64 -6.48
N ASN A 197 -6.24 -14.67 -5.14
CA ASN A 197 -6.59 -15.86 -4.38
C ASN A 197 -8.07 -16.25 -4.54
N ILE A 198 -8.95 -15.27 -4.76
CA ILE A 198 -10.38 -15.46 -5.01
C ILE A 198 -10.59 -15.97 -6.43
N LEU A 199 -9.92 -15.33 -7.43
CA LEU A 199 -9.89 -15.81 -8.81
C LEU A 199 -9.39 -17.24 -8.92
N ALA A 200 -8.37 -17.59 -8.17
CA ALA A 200 -7.86 -18.95 -8.10
C ALA A 200 -8.91 -19.94 -7.55
N SER A 201 -9.64 -19.55 -6.51
CA SER A 201 -10.73 -20.37 -5.94
C SER A 201 -11.83 -20.63 -6.96
N GLU A 202 -12.22 -19.64 -7.77
CA GLU A 202 -13.21 -19.80 -8.85
C GLU A 202 -12.73 -20.80 -9.93
N GLN A 203 -11.42 -20.92 -10.12
CA GLN A 203 -10.80 -21.86 -11.06
C GLN A 203 -10.37 -23.17 -10.40
N HIS A 204 -10.95 -23.49 -9.22
CA HIS A 204 -10.74 -24.75 -8.48
C HIS A 204 -9.31 -24.98 -7.95
N PHE A 205 -8.51 -23.91 -7.81
CA PHE A 205 -7.26 -23.98 -7.06
C PHE A 205 -7.58 -24.04 -5.57
N ASN A 206 -6.73 -24.76 -4.81
CA ASN A 206 -6.95 -24.93 -3.38
C ASN A 206 -6.24 -23.85 -2.58
N ARG A 207 -6.88 -23.32 -1.53
CA ARG A 207 -6.23 -22.51 -0.51
C ARG A 207 -5.84 -23.40 0.68
N LEU A 208 -4.56 -23.69 0.86
CA LEU A 208 -4.07 -24.51 1.97
C LEU A 208 -3.97 -23.74 3.28
N ALA A 209 -3.66 -22.44 3.22
CA ALA A 209 -3.47 -21.63 4.43
C ALA A 209 -3.75 -20.16 4.18
N GLN A 210 -4.18 -19.48 5.25
CA GLN A 210 -4.08 -18.02 5.39
C GLN A 210 -2.89 -17.73 6.30
N ALA A 211 -1.91 -16.96 5.81
CA ALA A 211 -0.62 -16.82 6.47
C ALA A 211 -0.73 -16.23 7.88
N THR A 212 -1.52 -15.16 8.07
CA THR A 212 -1.71 -14.51 9.38
C THR A 212 -2.24 -15.44 10.45
N LYS A 213 -3.05 -16.45 10.09
CA LYS A 213 -3.53 -17.48 11.04
C LYS A 213 -2.42 -18.41 11.52
N MET A 214 -1.33 -18.51 10.77
CA MET A 214 -0.20 -19.39 11.10
C MET A 214 0.96 -18.66 11.76
N ILE A 215 1.29 -17.45 11.27
CA ILE A 215 2.46 -16.69 11.74
C ILE A 215 2.12 -15.61 12.77
N GLY A 216 0.82 -15.32 12.98
CA GLY A 216 0.33 -14.23 13.82
C GLY A 216 0.28 -12.88 13.09
N PRO A 217 0.15 -11.77 13.82
CA PRO A 217 0.08 -10.44 13.25
C PRO A 217 1.27 -10.16 12.33
N TYR A 218 1.00 -9.56 11.17
CA TYR A 218 2.01 -9.26 10.16
C TYR A 218 1.78 -7.83 9.61
N GLN A 219 2.84 -7.07 9.41
CA GLN A 219 2.78 -5.82 8.65
C GLN A 219 3.06 -6.15 7.19
N GLY A 220 2.02 -6.13 6.37
CA GLY A 220 2.13 -6.32 4.93
C GLY A 220 2.66 -5.08 4.25
N ASN A 221 1.79 -4.38 3.52
CA ASN A 221 2.20 -3.16 2.84
C ASN A 221 2.32 -1.96 3.78
N VAL A 222 3.23 -1.08 3.39
CA VAL A 222 3.47 0.25 3.97
C VAL A 222 3.64 1.24 2.82
N ALA A 223 3.46 2.54 3.09
CA ALA A 223 3.99 3.55 2.21
C ALA A 223 5.39 3.96 2.70
N ALA A 224 6.33 3.97 1.78
CA ALA A 224 7.74 4.21 2.06
C ALA A 224 8.38 5.15 1.04
N THR A 225 9.46 5.81 1.44
CA THR A 225 10.20 6.72 0.58
C THR A 225 11.65 6.86 1.05
N ARG A 226 12.42 7.72 0.38
CA ARG A 226 13.75 8.14 0.81
C ARG A 226 13.67 9.21 1.90
N ARG A 227 14.52 9.14 2.93
CA ARG A 227 14.54 10.15 4.02
C ARG A 227 14.86 11.55 3.51
N SER A 228 15.78 11.68 2.55
CA SER A 228 16.11 12.97 1.91
C SER A 228 14.88 13.60 1.27
N TRP A 229 14.19 12.86 0.40
CA TRP A 229 12.97 13.35 -0.25
C TRP A 229 11.87 13.71 0.74
N ALA A 230 11.65 12.90 1.76
CA ALA A 230 10.61 13.15 2.76
C ALA A 230 10.87 14.42 3.59
N ARG A 231 12.14 14.74 3.91
CA ARG A 231 12.49 15.99 4.60
C ARG A 231 12.14 17.21 3.77
N GLU A 232 12.45 17.19 2.48
CA GLU A 232 12.17 18.29 1.54
C GLU A 232 10.67 18.41 1.20
N ASN A 233 9.95 17.29 1.27
CA ASN A 233 8.55 17.19 0.87
C ASN A 233 7.60 16.79 2.02
N ARG A 234 7.93 17.20 3.26
CA ARG A 234 7.18 16.81 4.46
C ARG A 234 5.68 17.05 4.34
N THR A 235 5.27 18.17 3.77
CA THR A 235 3.85 18.51 3.56
C THR A 235 3.16 17.51 2.63
N LYS A 236 3.83 17.07 1.55
CA LYS A 236 3.29 16.06 0.63
C LYS A 236 3.11 14.71 1.30
N VAL A 237 4.09 14.30 2.14
CA VAL A 237 4.01 13.04 2.90
C VAL A 237 2.82 13.07 3.85
N ILE A 238 2.64 14.16 4.61
CA ILE A 238 1.52 14.34 5.53
C ILE A 238 0.18 14.35 4.78
N ALA A 239 0.10 15.07 3.66
CA ALA A 239 -1.09 15.09 2.80
C ALA A 239 -1.45 13.70 2.28
N PHE A 240 -0.45 12.92 1.82
CA PHE A 240 -0.64 11.55 1.37
C PHE A 240 -1.20 10.64 2.47
N ILE A 241 -0.63 10.70 3.67
CA ILE A 241 -1.09 9.90 4.83
C ILE A 241 -2.55 10.25 5.15
N ARG A 242 -2.90 11.55 5.25
CA ARG A 242 -4.28 11.99 5.54
C ARG A 242 -5.26 11.47 4.50
N SER A 243 -4.95 11.63 3.23
CA SER A 243 -5.81 11.20 2.13
C SER A 243 -6.02 9.68 2.12
N TYR A 244 -4.94 8.93 2.34
CA TYR A 244 -4.99 7.47 2.37
C TYR A 244 -5.77 6.95 3.59
N ALA A 245 -5.58 7.56 4.76
CA ALA A 245 -6.34 7.24 5.96
C ALA A 245 -7.84 7.55 5.80
N GLN A 246 -8.19 8.70 5.19
CA GLN A 246 -9.57 9.05 4.85
C GLN A 246 -10.19 8.04 3.88
N ALA A 247 -9.44 7.57 2.90
CA ALA A 247 -9.89 6.57 1.95
C ALA A 247 -10.18 5.21 2.64
N ILE A 248 -9.32 4.78 3.57
CA ILE A 248 -9.58 3.57 4.36
C ILE A 248 -10.81 3.73 5.25
N ASP A 249 -10.96 4.87 5.95
CA ASP A 249 -12.14 5.10 6.81
C ASP A 249 -13.43 5.12 5.97
N TRP A 250 -13.38 5.72 4.77
CA TRP A 250 -14.49 5.72 3.83
C TRP A 250 -14.86 4.33 3.32
N LEU A 251 -13.88 3.47 3.04
CA LEU A 251 -14.09 2.08 2.63
C LEU A 251 -14.78 1.24 3.71
N TYR A 252 -14.49 1.51 4.97
CA TYR A 252 -15.10 0.80 6.09
C TYR A 252 -16.50 1.29 6.46
N ASP A 253 -16.96 2.40 5.91
CA ASP A 253 -18.33 2.85 6.07
C ASP A 253 -19.22 2.07 5.11
N LYS A 254 -20.09 1.23 5.68
CA LYS A 254 -21.01 0.36 4.94
C LYS A 254 -21.97 1.12 4.03
N ALA A 255 -22.24 2.40 4.33
CA ALA A 255 -23.06 3.24 3.46
C ALA A 255 -22.42 3.46 2.08
N ASN A 256 -21.11 3.28 1.96
CA ASN A 256 -20.36 3.45 0.71
C ASN A 256 -20.15 2.13 -0.07
N HIS A 257 -20.72 1.00 0.38
CA HIS A 257 -20.49 -0.34 -0.16
C HIS A 257 -20.57 -0.40 -1.69
N ASP A 258 -21.70 0.00 -2.27
CA ASP A 258 -21.93 -0.14 -3.72
C ASP A 258 -20.99 0.76 -4.55
N GLU A 259 -20.73 1.97 -4.05
CA GLU A 259 -19.76 2.87 -4.69
C GLU A 259 -18.35 2.32 -4.56
N ALA A 260 -17.98 1.74 -3.42
CA ALA A 260 -16.69 1.12 -3.20
C ALA A 260 -16.44 -0.03 -4.17
N ILE A 261 -17.42 -0.92 -4.35
CA ILE A 261 -17.38 -2.01 -5.34
C ILE A 261 -17.23 -1.44 -6.75
N THR A 262 -17.98 -0.40 -7.10
CA THR A 262 -17.88 0.27 -8.41
C THR A 262 -16.47 0.80 -8.65
N ILE A 263 -15.87 1.48 -7.65
CA ILE A 263 -14.50 1.98 -7.75
C ILE A 263 -13.51 0.82 -7.94
N LEU A 264 -13.68 -0.29 -7.23
CA LEU A 264 -12.82 -1.45 -7.38
C LEU A 264 -12.88 -2.04 -8.78
N LEU A 265 -14.08 -2.25 -9.32
CA LEU A 265 -14.33 -2.79 -10.65
C LEU A 265 -13.79 -1.90 -11.78
N ASN A 266 -13.81 -0.58 -11.60
CA ASN A 266 -13.26 0.37 -12.58
C ASN A 266 -11.73 0.34 -12.64
N ASN A 267 -11.05 -0.18 -11.60
CA ASN A 267 -9.59 -0.15 -11.50
C ASN A 267 -8.93 -1.54 -11.55
N VAL A 268 -9.69 -2.59 -11.27
CA VAL A 268 -9.16 -3.97 -11.24
C VAL A 268 -10.13 -4.88 -11.98
N GLN A 269 -9.62 -5.56 -13.00
CA GLN A 269 -10.45 -6.44 -13.85
C GLN A 269 -10.88 -7.69 -13.07
N MET A 270 -12.19 -7.79 -12.77
CA MET A 270 -12.81 -8.94 -12.13
C MET A 270 -14.33 -8.91 -12.33
N SER A 271 -15.03 -10.02 -12.04
CA SER A 271 -16.49 -10.04 -12.03
C SER A 271 -17.06 -9.38 -10.77
N PRO A 272 -18.32 -8.91 -10.78
CA PRO A 272 -18.97 -8.35 -9.59
C PRO A 272 -18.94 -9.30 -8.38
N GLY A 273 -19.18 -10.60 -8.57
CA GLY A 273 -19.14 -11.58 -7.49
C GLY A 273 -17.73 -11.75 -6.86
N ILE A 274 -16.67 -11.57 -7.65
CA ILE A 274 -15.30 -11.55 -7.14
C ILE A 274 -15.02 -10.24 -6.39
N ALA A 275 -15.57 -9.12 -6.87
CA ALA A 275 -15.43 -7.84 -6.20
C ALA A 275 -16.06 -7.83 -4.80
N GLU A 276 -17.25 -8.42 -4.64
CA GLU A 276 -17.91 -8.60 -3.34
C GLU A 276 -17.04 -9.41 -2.36
N ARG A 277 -16.52 -10.55 -2.79
CA ARG A 277 -15.63 -11.37 -1.97
C ARG A 277 -14.30 -10.67 -1.67
N THR A 278 -13.83 -9.84 -2.59
CA THR A 278 -12.65 -9.00 -2.38
C THR A 278 -12.93 -7.91 -1.34
N TYR A 279 -14.13 -7.32 -1.37
CA TYR A 279 -14.59 -6.39 -0.33
C TYR A 279 -14.53 -7.03 1.05
N ASP A 280 -15.14 -8.21 1.20
CA ASP A 280 -15.17 -8.92 2.49
C ASP A 280 -13.76 -9.25 3.00
N GLU A 281 -12.85 -9.68 2.12
CA GLU A 281 -11.48 -10.05 2.51
C GLU A 281 -10.61 -8.83 2.84
N LEU A 282 -10.65 -7.79 2.02
CA LEU A 282 -9.79 -6.61 2.21
C LEU A 282 -10.28 -5.71 3.36
N LEU A 283 -11.56 -5.78 3.72
CA LEU A 283 -12.15 -5.02 4.83
C LEU A 283 -12.44 -5.88 6.06
N ASP A 284 -11.88 -7.11 6.13
CA ASP A 284 -11.93 -7.91 7.34
C ASP A 284 -11.32 -7.12 8.51
N PRO A 285 -12.00 -6.98 9.66
CA PRO A 285 -11.53 -6.15 10.77
C PRO A 285 -10.26 -6.68 11.46
N LYS A 286 -9.89 -7.96 11.23
CA LYS A 286 -8.69 -8.59 11.83
C LYS A 286 -7.53 -8.66 10.86
N ASP A 287 -7.80 -9.04 9.61
CA ASP A 287 -6.80 -9.35 8.60
C ASP A 287 -6.86 -8.42 7.38
N GLY A 288 -7.72 -7.39 7.40
CA GLY A 288 -7.94 -6.42 6.34
C GLY A 288 -6.97 -5.23 6.36
N PHE A 289 -7.42 -4.12 5.74
CA PHE A 289 -6.73 -2.83 5.86
C PHE A 289 -6.70 -2.35 7.31
N PHE A 290 -5.57 -1.85 7.74
CA PHE A 290 -5.45 -1.26 9.07
C PHE A 290 -6.16 0.09 9.12
N ARG A 291 -7.13 0.22 10.01
CA ARG A 291 -7.88 1.47 10.20
C ARG A 291 -6.96 2.68 10.29
N LYS A 292 -7.29 3.75 9.55
CA LYS A 292 -6.51 5.00 9.47
C LYS A 292 -5.07 4.79 8.98
N ALA A 293 -4.80 3.74 8.22
CA ALA A 293 -3.45 3.42 7.74
C ALA A 293 -2.40 3.28 8.87
N ARG A 294 -2.80 2.80 10.04
CA ARG A 294 -1.88 2.59 11.18
C ARG A 294 -0.87 1.50 10.88
N VAL A 295 0.28 1.61 11.50
CA VAL A 295 1.28 0.55 11.52
C VAL A 295 0.97 -0.45 12.64
N SER A 296 1.02 -1.74 12.34
CA SER A 296 0.98 -2.80 13.35
C SER A 296 2.37 -3.00 13.95
N THR A 297 2.60 -2.49 15.17
CA THR A 297 3.90 -2.66 15.85
C THR A 297 4.26 -4.13 16.04
N GLU A 298 3.29 -4.98 16.36
CA GLU A 298 3.49 -6.42 16.48
C GLU A 298 3.81 -7.03 15.11
N GLY A 299 3.08 -6.61 14.07
CA GLY A 299 3.35 -7.02 12.69
C GLY A 299 4.74 -6.63 12.21
N LEU A 300 5.26 -5.44 12.56
CA LEU A 300 6.65 -5.07 12.28
C LEU A 300 7.64 -6.03 12.93
N ARG A 301 7.42 -6.39 14.21
CA ARG A 301 8.29 -7.33 14.93
C ARG A 301 8.28 -8.72 14.29
N THR A 302 7.12 -9.19 13.82
CA THR A 302 7.01 -10.46 13.08
C THR A 302 7.85 -10.42 11.80
N VAL A 303 7.79 -9.33 11.03
CA VAL A 303 8.61 -9.15 9.82
C VAL A 303 10.11 -9.24 10.18
N LEU A 304 10.56 -8.51 11.20
CA LEU A 304 11.96 -8.53 11.63
C LEU A 304 12.41 -9.93 12.11
N ALA A 305 11.54 -10.64 12.83
CA ALA A 305 11.82 -12.00 13.31
C ALA A 305 11.96 -13.00 12.14
N LEU A 306 11.08 -12.91 11.14
CA LEU A 306 11.14 -13.77 9.94
C LEU A 306 12.41 -13.47 9.13
N ARG A 307 12.75 -12.20 8.91
CA ARG A 307 13.98 -11.82 8.22
C ARG A 307 15.22 -12.28 8.98
N SER A 308 15.26 -12.12 10.29
CA SER A 308 16.37 -12.60 11.14
C SER A 308 16.56 -14.14 11.03
N ARG A 309 15.45 -14.86 10.78
CA ARG A 309 15.47 -16.33 10.67
C ARG A 309 15.87 -16.83 9.30
N TYR A 310 15.33 -16.21 8.24
CA TYR A 310 15.38 -16.78 6.88
C TYR A 310 16.35 -16.06 5.92
N ALA A 311 16.78 -14.83 6.21
CA ALA A 311 17.77 -14.16 5.36
C ALA A 311 19.13 -14.89 5.43
N ASP A 312 19.85 -14.95 4.30
CA ASP A 312 21.16 -15.64 4.21
C ASP A 312 22.20 -14.98 5.12
N ALA A 313 22.29 -13.65 5.10
CA ALA A 313 23.12 -12.89 6.03
C ALA A 313 22.40 -12.81 7.39
N LYS A 314 22.69 -13.73 8.31
CA LYS A 314 22.04 -13.77 9.62
C LYS A 314 22.33 -12.50 10.43
N LYS A 315 21.29 -11.72 10.67
CA LYS A 315 21.30 -10.55 11.53
C LYS A 315 20.17 -10.64 12.55
N LYS A 316 20.41 -10.24 13.79
CA LYS A 316 19.34 -10.08 14.79
C LYS A 316 18.70 -8.68 14.58
N LEU A 317 17.50 -8.67 14.05
CA LEU A 317 16.74 -7.45 13.81
C LEU A 317 15.63 -7.36 14.87
N PHE A 318 15.61 -6.28 15.65
CA PHE A 318 14.67 -6.13 16.78
C PHE A 318 14.06 -4.73 16.88
N ASP A 319 14.70 -3.70 16.29
CA ASP A 319 14.23 -2.31 16.36
C ASP A 319 13.49 -1.91 15.09
N PRO A 320 12.14 -1.84 15.10
CA PRO A 320 11.37 -1.43 13.94
C PRO A 320 11.52 0.07 13.62
N LEU A 321 11.91 0.94 14.58
CA LEU A 321 12.06 2.38 14.37
C LEU A 321 13.27 2.72 13.48
N LYS A 322 14.18 1.79 13.30
CA LYS A 322 15.23 1.93 12.27
C LYS A 322 14.63 2.07 10.85
N TYR A 323 13.48 1.45 10.60
CA TYR A 323 12.85 1.31 9.28
C TYR A 323 11.52 2.05 9.16
N TYR A 324 10.95 2.53 10.28
CA TYR A 324 9.68 3.24 10.35
C TYR A 324 9.85 4.53 11.17
N ASP A 325 9.39 5.66 10.62
CA ASP A 325 9.37 6.93 11.32
C ASP A 325 7.92 7.37 11.59
N PRO A 326 7.43 7.26 12.83
CA PRO A 326 6.06 7.62 13.19
C PRO A 326 5.79 9.13 13.13
N SER A 327 6.80 9.99 13.11
CA SER A 327 6.64 11.45 13.22
C SER A 327 5.82 12.06 12.09
N TYR A 328 5.82 11.43 10.91
CA TYR A 328 5.00 11.84 9.76
C TYR A 328 3.54 11.44 9.96
N TYR A 329 3.32 10.20 10.40
CA TYR A 329 1.98 9.69 10.69
C TYR A 329 1.32 10.50 11.82
N ASP A 330 2.01 10.72 12.92
CA ASP A 330 1.50 11.49 14.05
C ASP A 330 1.13 12.93 13.67
N ALA A 331 1.92 13.55 12.79
CA ALA A 331 1.61 14.88 12.26
C ALA A 331 0.41 14.90 11.30
N ALA A 332 0.10 13.77 10.65
CA ALA A 332 -1.03 13.66 9.73
C ALA A 332 -2.37 13.45 10.43
N VAL A 333 -2.41 12.72 11.56
CA VAL A 333 -3.64 12.28 12.24
C VAL A 333 -4.02 13.13 13.45
N ARG A 334 -3.20 14.12 13.78
CA ARG A 334 -3.54 15.18 14.75
C ARG A 334 -4.53 16.16 14.14
#